data_5566fe4832d540d9e15338f961801c84
#
_entry.id   5566fe4832d540d9e15338f961801c84
#
_cell.length_a   1.000
_cell.length_b   1.000
_cell.length_c   1.000
_cell.angle_alpha   90.00
_cell.angle_beta   90.00
_cell.angle_gamma   90.00
#
_symmetry.space_group_name_H-M   'P 1'
#
loop_
_entity.id
_entity.type
_entity.pdbx_description
1 polymer ?
#
loop_
_entity_poly.entity_id
_entity_poly.type
_entity_poly.pdbx_seq_one_letter_code
_entity_poly.pdbx_strand_id
1 'polypeptide(L)'
;MIEERAYWLTWSQVPGVGPILLLRLKQHFDTLAEAWTVSAKAIGEVEGFGVRLVEAVERVRSQINPVQFLEEHSIKNPSFWTPADLEYPRLLLEIPSPPAVLYYRGQVNLDENQGIKPIVSIVGTREPSDYGKRWTRKISIALAKHGFTVVSGMAAGIDTEAHQACLDSGGRTIAVLGTGVDIVYPPRNKSLYEKIQQEGLILSEYPSGTQPNRPHFPQRNRIIAGLTRAVLVMEAPTKSGALITAEQANEFGRDVYALPGSLDNHNSLGCLGLLSKGAHIILSEEHLLNMLGVMPVKDTGGQLSLFAEEKQKTISNLKRNSGVADIRIGSGETVSKVENNLVAESNLTPELAQVFQTLGYEAKSFDSIIQESGLAIGLVSSCLLQLELMGLVSQLPGMQYRRC
;
A
#
# COMPACT_ATOMS: atom_id res chain seq x y z
N MET A 1 14.19 -14.86 11.15
CA MET A 1 12.77 -14.45 11.04
C MET A 1 12.07 -14.38 12.41
N ILE A 2 12.16 -15.40 13.27
CA ILE A 2 11.52 -15.37 14.60
C ILE A 2 12.05 -14.21 15.45
N GLU A 3 13.34 -13.95 15.42
CA GLU A 3 13.97 -12.85 16.16
C GLU A 3 13.44 -11.47 15.74
N GLU A 4 13.39 -11.14 14.46
CA GLU A 4 12.95 -9.81 14.00
C GLU A 4 11.47 -9.55 14.35
N ARG A 5 10.61 -10.58 14.28
CA ARG A 5 9.22 -10.49 14.72
C ARG A 5 9.07 -10.12 16.19
N ALA A 6 9.93 -10.68 17.06
CA ALA A 6 9.96 -10.34 18.48
C ALA A 6 10.28 -8.86 18.70
N TYR A 7 11.20 -8.30 17.91
CA TYR A 7 11.58 -6.91 18.03
C TYR A 7 10.50 -5.95 17.49
N TRP A 8 9.82 -6.26 16.39
CA TRP A 8 8.65 -5.48 15.95
C TRP A 8 7.60 -5.38 17.06
N LEU A 9 7.28 -6.52 17.69
CA LEU A 9 6.31 -6.59 18.77
C LEU A 9 6.78 -5.80 20.01
N THR A 10 8.05 -5.95 20.41
CA THR A 10 8.58 -5.30 21.60
C THR A 10 8.73 -3.79 21.42
N TRP A 11 9.21 -3.33 20.29
CA TRP A 11 9.28 -1.91 19.97
C TRP A 11 7.91 -1.23 19.98
N SER A 12 6.85 -1.94 19.59
CA SER A 12 5.47 -1.42 19.65
C SER A 12 4.99 -1.15 21.09
N GLN A 13 5.69 -1.66 22.12
CA GLN A 13 5.39 -1.43 23.52
C GLN A 13 6.06 -0.16 24.07
N VAL A 14 6.98 0.45 23.33
CA VAL A 14 7.65 1.68 23.77
C VAL A 14 6.70 2.87 23.63
N PRO A 15 6.32 3.54 24.73
CA PRO A 15 5.41 4.67 24.67
C PRO A 15 5.94 5.80 23.77
N GLY A 16 5.12 6.23 22.81
CA GLY A 16 5.49 7.27 21.85
C GLY A 16 6.23 6.77 20.59
N VAL A 17 6.61 5.50 20.52
CA VAL A 17 7.18 4.91 19.32
C VAL A 17 6.05 4.28 18.51
N GLY A 18 5.66 4.97 17.44
CA GLY A 18 4.64 4.51 16.51
C GLY A 18 5.24 3.95 15.21
N PRO A 19 4.39 3.51 14.26
CA PRO A 19 4.83 2.88 13.01
C PRO A 19 5.86 3.69 12.22
N ILE A 20 5.73 5.01 12.15
CA ILE A 20 6.67 5.89 11.44
C ILE A 20 8.07 5.82 12.05
N LEU A 21 8.16 5.87 13.38
CA LEU A 21 9.44 5.80 14.06
C LEU A 21 10.06 4.41 13.96
N LEU A 22 9.26 3.35 13.94
CA LEU A 22 9.72 1.99 13.69
C LEU A 22 10.33 1.83 12.29
N LEU A 23 9.73 2.42 11.28
CA LEU A 23 10.30 2.42 9.93
C LEU A 23 11.62 3.20 9.87
N ARG A 24 11.72 4.35 10.55
CA ARG A 24 12.98 5.13 10.64
C ARG A 24 14.09 4.34 11.33
N LEU A 25 13.77 3.65 12.45
CA LEU A 25 14.73 2.75 13.10
C LEU A 25 15.21 1.67 12.15
N LYS A 26 14.28 0.99 11.47
CA LYS A 26 14.62 -0.07 10.51
C LYS A 26 15.47 0.43 9.35
N GLN A 27 15.20 1.65 8.86
CA GLN A 27 15.99 2.27 7.79
C GLN A 27 17.40 2.65 8.25
N HIS A 28 17.55 3.07 9.51
CA HIS A 28 18.82 3.51 10.06
C HIS A 28 19.73 2.34 10.48
N PHE A 29 19.15 1.24 11.01
CA PHE A 29 19.86 0.10 11.59
C PHE A 29 19.66 -1.21 10.83
N ASP A 30 19.09 -1.20 9.61
CA ASP A 30 18.73 -2.36 8.82
C ASP A 30 17.72 -3.34 9.48
N THR A 31 17.83 -3.59 10.80
CA THR A 31 16.92 -4.43 11.58
C THR A 31 16.51 -3.77 12.89
N LEU A 32 15.31 -4.11 13.38
CA LEU A 32 14.85 -3.67 14.70
C LEU A 32 15.58 -4.44 15.83
N ALA A 33 16.13 -5.62 15.53
CA ALA A 33 16.98 -6.37 16.44
C ALA A 33 18.28 -5.61 16.72
N GLU A 34 18.95 -5.10 15.70
CA GLU A 34 20.13 -4.25 15.83
C GLU A 34 19.79 -2.97 16.59
N ALA A 35 18.72 -2.27 16.16
CA ALA A 35 18.22 -1.07 16.82
C ALA A 35 17.96 -1.30 18.33
N TRP A 36 17.58 -2.50 18.74
CA TRP A 36 17.34 -2.81 20.17
C TRP A 36 18.61 -2.92 21.00
N THR A 37 19.76 -3.17 20.40
CA THR A 37 21.04 -3.42 21.12
C THR A 37 21.99 -2.23 21.14
N VAL A 38 21.82 -1.27 20.24
CA VAL A 38 22.69 -0.08 20.15
C VAL A 38 22.54 0.85 21.35
N SER A 39 23.52 1.75 21.54
CA SER A 39 23.52 2.71 22.64
C SER A 39 22.37 3.72 22.54
N ALA A 40 21.98 4.30 23.69
CA ALA A 40 21.01 5.40 23.76
C ALA A 40 21.41 6.59 22.87
N LYS A 41 22.71 6.87 22.74
CA LYS A 41 23.23 7.91 21.85
C LYS A 41 22.91 7.62 20.39
N ALA A 42 23.13 6.39 19.94
CA ALA A 42 22.85 5.99 18.55
C ALA A 42 21.34 6.06 18.24
N ILE A 43 20.47 5.68 19.18
CA ILE A 43 19.02 5.88 19.04
C ILE A 43 18.67 7.37 18.91
N GLY A 44 19.33 8.24 19.68
CA GLY A 44 19.10 9.68 19.62
C GLY A 44 19.53 10.35 18.31
N GLU A 45 20.30 9.69 17.47
CA GLU A 45 20.69 10.15 16.12
C GLU A 45 19.58 9.90 15.08
N VAL A 46 18.61 9.03 15.39
CA VAL A 46 17.47 8.76 14.51
C VAL A 46 16.48 9.90 14.58
N GLU A 47 16.07 10.40 13.41
CA GLU A 47 15.10 11.50 13.31
C GLU A 47 13.79 11.19 14.06
N GLY A 48 13.42 12.08 14.98
CA GLY A 48 12.21 11.96 15.82
C GLY A 48 12.46 11.33 17.19
N PHE A 49 13.65 10.82 17.48
CA PHE A 49 14.02 10.30 18.79
C PHE A 49 14.67 11.39 19.66
N GLY A 50 13.84 12.22 20.30
CA GLY A 50 14.32 13.16 21.31
C GLY A 50 14.60 12.48 22.65
N VAL A 51 15.23 13.20 23.58
CA VAL A 51 15.68 12.71 24.91
C VAL A 51 14.61 11.89 25.63
N ARG A 52 13.36 12.36 25.68
CA ARG A 52 12.25 11.66 26.37
C ARG A 52 11.93 10.29 25.77
N LEU A 53 12.03 10.17 24.42
CA LEU A 53 11.80 8.88 23.76
C LEU A 53 12.97 7.92 23.99
N VAL A 54 14.19 8.41 23.96
CA VAL A 54 15.39 7.60 24.29
C VAL A 54 15.29 7.07 25.73
N GLU A 55 14.89 7.88 26.69
CA GLU A 55 14.64 7.44 28.07
C GLU A 55 13.53 6.39 28.16
N ALA A 56 12.45 6.53 27.36
CA ALA A 56 11.39 5.53 27.29
C ALA A 56 11.90 4.21 26.73
N VAL A 57 12.74 4.25 25.68
CA VAL A 57 13.40 3.06 25.10
C VAL A 57 14.24 2.34 26.15
N GLU A 58 15.14 3.06 26.84
CA GLU A 58 16.01 2.47 27.89
C GLU A 58 15.21 1.80 29.00
N ARG A 59 14.11 2.45 29.41
CA ARG A 59 13.21 1.89 30.44
C ARG A 59 12.58 0.58 29.96
N VAL A 60 12.07 0.53 28.75
CA VAL A 60 11.42 -0.68 28.22
C VAL A 60 12.46 -1.79 27.98
N ARG A 61 13.64 -1.46 27.47
CA ARG A 61 14.76 -2.41 27.30
C ARG A 61 15.17 -3.07 28.61
N SER A 62 15.15 -2.33 29.72
CA SER A 62 15.49 -2.89 31.04
C SER A 62 14.44 -3.84 31.61
N GLN A 63 13.22 -3.82 31.06
CA GLN A 63 12.07 -4.57 31.59
C GLN A 63 11.62 -5.73 30.70
N ILE A 64 11.87 -5.68 29.40
CA ILE A 64 11.33 -6.62 28.43
C ILE A 64 12.45 -7.37 27.71
N ASN A 65 12.44 -8.69 27.81
CA ASN A 65 13.20 -9.56 26.94
C ASN A 65 12.33 -9.85 25.69
N PRO A 66 12.76 -9.50 24.47
CA PRO A 66 11.93 -9.60 23.26
C PRO A 66 11.46 -11.03 22.97
N VAL A 67 12.31 -12.04 23.15
CA VAL A 67 11.97 -13.45 22.86
C VAL A 67 10.92 -13.96 23.85
N GLN A 68 11.16 -13.76 25.15
CA GLN A 68 10.20 -14.15 26.17
C GLN A 68 8.87 -13.40 26.02
N PHE A 69 8.92 -12.11 25.70
CA PHE A 69 7.71 -11.32 25.45
C PHE A 69 6.91 -11.82 24.25
N LEU A 70 7.57 -12.23 23.17
CA LEU A 70 6.90 -12.85 22.03
C LEU A 70 6.17 -14.13 22.44
N GLU A 71 6.79 -15.00 23.24
CA GLU A 71 6.18 -16.26 23.71
C GLU A 71 4.94 -15.98 24.56
N GLU A 72 5.05 -15.11 25.57
CA GLU A 72 3.95 -14.73 26.46
C GLU A 72 2.80 -14.05 25.68
N HIS A 73 3.14 -13.17 24.73
CA HIS A 73 2.16 -12.50 23.89
C HIS A 73 1.41 -13.45 22.98
N SER A 74 2.10 -14.44 22.41
CA SER A 74 1.53 -15.43 21.49
C SER A 74 0.52 -16.35 22.17
N ILE A 75 0.62 -16.55 23.48
CA ILE A 75 -0.39 -17.30 24.26
C ILE A 75 -1.75 -16.57 24.24
N LYS A 76 -1.73 -15.25 24.41
CA LYS A 76 -2.95 -14.42 24.46
C LYS A 76 -3.45 -14.01 23.05
N ASN A 77 -2.53 -13.86 22.10
CA ASN A 77 -2.76 -13.41 20.74
C ASN A 77 -2.07 -14.39 19.77
N PRO A 78 -2.63 -15.59 19.53
CA PRO A 78 -1.95 -16.64 18.76
C PRO A 78 -1.80 -16.29 17.28
N SER A 79 -2.62 -15.37 16.77
CA SER A 79 -2.70 -15.08 15.34
C SER A 79 -2.43 -13.58 15.10
N PHE A 80 -1.21 -13.28 14.68
CA PHE A 80 -0.83 -11.92 14.26
C PHE A 80 0.34 -11.96 13.28
N TRP A 81 0.51 -10.90 12.53
CA TRP A 81 1.65 -10.63 11.66
C TRP A 81 2.37 -9.35 12.09
N THR A 82 3.64 -9.30 11.77
CA THR A 82 4.48 -8.10 11.80
C THR A 82 5.04 -7.85 10.40
N PRO A 83 5.57 -6.66 10.09
CA PRO A 83 6.24 -6.41 8.81
C PRO A 83 7.45 -7.32 8.51
N ALA A 84 7.93 -8.09 9.49
CA ALA A 84 8.96 -9.12 9.29
C ALA A 84 8.42 -10.45 8.74
N ASP A 85 7.10 -10.67 8.81
CA ASP A 85 6.48 -11.91 8.35
C ASP A 85 6.20 -11.85 6.84
N LEU A 86 6.53 -12.91 6.10
CA LEU A 86 6.27 -13.01 4.66
C LEU A 86 4.79 -12.97 4.31
N GLU A 87 3.95 -13.36 5.26
CA GLU A 87 2.49 -13.37 5.14
C GLU A 87 1.86 -12.01 5.44
N TYR A 88 2.63 -11.03 5.90
CA TYR A 88 2.10 -9.69 6.17
C TYR A 88 1.53 -9.06 4.87
N PRO A 89 0.34 -8.43 4.90
CA PRO A 89 -0.26 -7.86 3.70
C PRO A 89 0.65 -6.84 3.02
N ARG A 90 1.07 -7.17 1.79
CA ARG A 90 2.09 -6.43 1.06
C ARG A 90 1.71 -4.98 0.78
N LEU A 91 0.44 -4.72 0.47
CA LEU A 91 -0.05 -3.36 0.23
C LEU A 91 0.05 -2.46 1.48
N LEU A 92 0.01 -3.05 2.69
CA LEU A 92 0.21 -2.29 3.92
C LEU A 92 1.66 -1.87 4.14
N LEU A 93 2.64 -2.54 3.55
CA LEU A 93 4.05 -2.11 3.62
C LEU A 93 4.32 -0.83 2.83
N GLU A 94 3.41 -0.47 1.93
CA GLU A 94 3.53 0.70 1.05
C GLU A 94 3.00 1.99 1.67
N ILE A 95 2.19 1.89 2.74
CA ILE A 95 1.65 3.08 3.40
C ILE A 95 2.68 3.71 4.34
N PRO A 96 2.63 5.03 4.58
CA PRO A 96 3.59 5.73 5.45
C PRO A 96 3.62 5.23 6.90
N SER A 97 2.55 4.57 7.37
CA SER A 97 2.40 4.10 8.74
C SER A 97 1.80 2.69 8.82
N PRO A 98 2.52 1.65 8.33
CA PRO A 98 2.05 0.27 8.39
C PRO A 98 1.90 -0.19 9.85
N PRO A 99 0.85 -0.96 10.21
CA PRO A 99 0.73 -1.54 11.55
C PRO A 99 1.98 -2.33 11.94
N ALA A 100 2.57 -2.02 13.10
CA ALA A 100 3.71 -2.77 13.62
C ALA A 100 3.33 -4.22 13.97
N VAL A 101 2.07 -4.39 14.41
CA VAL A 101 1.46 -5.69 14.70
C VAL A 101 0.05 -5.67 14.12
N LEU A 102 -0.29 -6.70 13.36
CA LEU A 102 -1.62 -6.87 12.76
C LEU A 102 -2.22 -8.19 13.22
N TYR A 103 -3.16 -8.13 14.15
CA TYR A 103 -3.88 -9.29 14.68
C TYR A 103 -4.96 -9.74 13.71
N TYR A 104 -5.23 -11.05 13.67
CA TYR A 104 -6.26 -11.58 12.79
C TYR A 104 -7.05 -12.73 13.41
N ARG A 105 -8.29 -12.93 12.91
CA ARG A 105 -9.14 -14.11 13.16
C ARG A 105 -9.86 -14.47 11.88
N GLY A 106 -10.04 -15.76 11.66
CA GLY A 106 -10.74 -16.28 10.48
C GLY A 106 -9.81 -16.93 9.48
N GLN A 107 -10.20 -16.95 8.22
CA GLN A 107 -9.49 -17.65 7.16
C GLN A 107 -8.51 -16.71 6.45
N VAL A 108 -7.23 -17.01 6.52
CA VAL A 108 -6.18 -16.31 5.77
C VAL A 108 -6.17 -16.78 4.32
N ASN A 109 -6.07 -15.84 3.38
CA ASN A 109 -5.80 -16.13 1.98
C ASN A 109 -4.52 -15.39 1.57
N LEU A 110 -3.47 -16.13 1.30
CA LEU A 110 -2.16 -15.55 0.97
C LEU A 110 -2.15 -14.79 -0.35
N ASP A 111 -2.99 -15.16 -1.32
CA ASP A 111 -3.12 -14.41 -2.57
C ASP A 111 -3.63 -12.99 -2.35
N GLU A 112 -4.48 -12.79 -1.33
CA GLU A 112 -4.91 -11.46 -0.88
C GLU A 112 -3.73 -10.69 -0.27
N ASN A 113 -3.00 -11.31 0.64
CA ASN A 113 -1.86 -10.70 1.32
C ASN A 113 -0.73 -10.33 0.34
N GLN A 114 -0.52 -11.13 -0.69
CA GLN A 114 0.48 -10.88 -1.74
C GLN A 114 -0.01 -9.92 -2.83
N GLY A 115 -1.29 -9.52 -2.82
CA GLY A 115 -1.88 -8.61 -3.81
C GLY A 115 -2.18 -9.28 -5.18
N ILE A 116 -2.19 -10.62 -5.23
CA ILE A 116 -2.58 -11.40 -6.42
C ILE A 116 -4.09 -11.32 -6.59
N LYS A 117 -4.85 -11.62 -5.52
CA LYS A 117 -6.31 -11.50 -5.54
C LYS A 117 -6.70 -10.03 -5.34
N PRO A 118 -7.58 -9.47 -6.21
CA PRO A 118 -7.96 -8.06 -6.11
C PRO A 118 -8.83 -7.80 -4.87
N ILE A 119 -8.47 -6.74 -4.15
CA ILE A 119 -9.15 -6.29 -2.94
C ILE A 119 -9.59 -4.85 -3.13
N VAL A 120 -10.85 -4.57 -2.83
CA VAL A 120 -11.42 -3.21 -2.84
C VAL A 120 -12.12 -2.91 -1.52
N SER A 121 -12.10 -1.67 -1.08
CA SER A 121 -12.84 -1.27 0.12
C SER A 121 -14.15 -0.57 -0.23
N ILE A 122 -15.18 -0.81 0.59
CA ILE A 122 -16.46 -0.11 0.54
C ILE A 122 -16.66 0.58 1.89
N VAL A 123 -16.84 1.90 1.86
CA VAL A 123 -17.03 2.71 3.07
C VAL A 123 -18.17 3.71 2.89
N GLY A 124 -18.71 4.20 4.00
CA GLY A 124 -19.77 5.21 3.93
C GLY A 124 -20.35 5.59 5.29
N THR A 125 -21.51 6.26 5.23
CA THR A 125 -22.23 6.73 6.40
C THR A 125 -22.76 5.58 7.26
N ARG A 126 -22.89 5.84 8.56
CA ARG A 126 -23.52 4.91 9.51
C ARG A 126 -25.05 4.89 9.41
N GLU A 127 -25.63 5.88 8.75
CA GLU A 127 -27.08 6.07 8.55
C GLU A 127 -27.37 6.25 7.06
N PRO A 128 -27.23 5.19 6.24
CA PRO A 128 -27.47 5.28 4.82
C PRO A 128 -28.93 5.39 4.47
N SER A 129 -29.22 6.11 3.39
CA SER A 129 -30.53 6.12 2.75
C SER A 129 -30.83 4.75 2.11
N ASP A 130 -32.07 4.54 1.69
CA ASP A 130 -32.44 3.32 0.95
C ASP A 130 -31.72 3.25 -0.41
N TYR A 131 -31.41 4.40 -1.00
CA TYR A 131 -30.59 4.48 -2.20
C TYR A 131 -29.15 3.96 -1.93
N GLY A 132 -28.51 4.44 -0.87
CA GLY A 132 -27.18 4.03 -0.47
C GLY A 132 -27.12 2.54 -0.12
N LYS A 133 -28.06 2.02 0.66
CA LYS A 133 -28.15 0.57 0.97
C LYS A 133 -28.31 -0.27 -0.29
N ARG A 134 -29.24 0.10 -1.17
CA ARG A 134 -29.52 -0.64 -2.41
C ARG A 134 -28.28 -0.69 -3.31
N TRP A 135 -27.61 0.42 -3.52
CA TRP A 135 -26.42 0.45 -4.37
C TRP A 135 -25.21 -0.24 -3.72
N THR A 136 -25.04 -0.12 -2.41
CA THR A 136 -24.00 -0.87 -1.69
C THR A 136 -24.17 -2.37 -1.88
N ARG A 137 -25.39 -2.89 -1.71
CA ARG A 137 -25.70 -4.31 -1.93
C ARG A 137 -25.41 -4.74 -3.36
N LYS A 138 -25.89 -3.99 -4.37
CA LYS A 138 -25.67 -4.29 -5.78
C LYS A 138 -24.18 -4.37 -6.12
N ILE A 139 -23.42 -3.37 -5.72
CA ILE A 139 -21.97 -3.30 -5.99
C ILE A 139 -21.21 -4.41 -5.25
N SER A 140 -21.55 -4.67 -3.97
CA SER A 140 -20.91 -5.75 -3.21
C SER A 140 -21.15 -7.12 -3.83
N ILE A 141 -22.37 -7.39 -4.30
CA ILE A 141 -22.73 -8.62 -5.02
C ILE A 141 -21.98 -8.73 -6.35
N ALA A 142 -21.89 -7.63 -7.12
CA ALA A 142 -21.17 -7.60 -8.38
C ALA A 142 -19.69 -7.87 -8.20
N LEU A 143 -19.06 -7.23 -7.21
CA LEU A 143 -17.65 -7.45 -6.85
C LEU A 143 -17.40 -8.90 -6.44
N ALA A 144 -18.22 -9.45 -5.54
CA ALA A 144 -18.11 -10.83 -5.08
C ALA A 144 -18.16 -11.84 -6.25
N LYS A 145 -19.14 -11.67 -7.16
CA LYS A 145 -19.29 -12.52 -8.35
C LYS A 145 -18.10 -12.46 -9.31
N HIS A 146 -17.36 -11.35 -9.32
CA HIS A 146 -16.15 -11.16 -10.14
C HIS A 146 -14.85 -11.46 -9.37
N GLY A 147 -14.95 -12.15 -8.23
CA GLY A 147 -13.79 -12.63 -7.48
C GLY A 147 -13.05 -11.60 -6.63
N PHE A 148 -13.58 -10.38 -6.50
CA PHE A 148 -13.03 -9.38 -5.61
C PHE A 148 -13.31 -9.72 -4.14
N THR A 149 -12.33 -9.43 -3.28
CA THR A 149 -12.55 -9.42 -1.83
C THR A 149 -12.93 -8.00 -1.39
N VAL A 150 -14.03 -7.89 -0.64
CA VAL A 150 -14.53 -6.62 -0.12
C VAL A 150 -13.96 -6.35 1.27
N VAL A 151 -13.33 -5.20 1.47
CA VAL A 151 -12.83 -4.74 2.78
C VAL A 151 -13.73 -3.64 3.32
N SER A 152 -14.06 -3.68 4.60
CA SER A 152 -14.75 -2.59 5.27
C SER A 152 -14.48 -2.58 6.78
N GLY A 153 -15.07 -1.63 7.48
CA GLY A 153 -14.75 -1.35 8.89
C GLY A 153 -15.72 -1.94 9.91
N MET A 154 -16.68 -2.77 9.53
CA MET A 154 -17.70 -3.34 10.42
C MET A 154 -18.59 -2.29 11.13
N ALA A 155 -18.55 -1.02 10.71
CA ALA A 155 -19.42 0.00 11.28
C ALA A 155 -20.89 -0.24 10.92
N ALA A 156 -21.79 0.42 11.64
CA ALA A 156 -23.19 0.47 11.24
C ALA A 156 -23.35 1.08 9.84
N GLY A 157 -24.40 0.74 9.14
CA GLY A 157 -24.75 1.34 7.85
C GLY A 157 -24.03 0.72 6.67
N ILE A 158 -23.34 1.51 5.86
CA ILE A 158 -22.72 1.06 4.61
C ILE A 158 -21.77 -0.12 4.82
N ASP A 159 -20.92 -0.10 5.84
CA ASP A 159 -19.97 -1.18 6.11
C ASP A 159 -20.71 -2.51 6.37
N THR A 160 -21.77 -2.47 7.20
CA THR A 160 -22.61 -3.64 7.48
C THR A 160 -23.28 -4.18 6.22
N GLU A 161 -23.88 -3.30 5.40
CA GLU A 161 -24.51 -3.67 4.14
C GLU A 161 -23.52 -4.30 3.15
N ALA A 162 -22.29 -3.75 3.09
CA ALA A 162 -21.25 -4.26 2.21
C ALA A 162 -20.81 -5.67 2.58
N HIS A 163 -20.50 -5.90 3.86
CA HIS A 163 -20.12 -7.22 4.35
C HIS A 163 -21.22 -8.25 4.17
N GLN A 164 -22.46 -7.89 4.55
CA GLN A 164 -23.61 -8.80 4.48
C GLN A 164 -23.89 -9.22 3.04
N ALA A 165 -23.99 -8.25 2.11
CA ALA A 165 -24.29 -8.53 0.71
C ALA A 165 -23.18 -9.34 0.02
N CYS A 166 -21.92 -9.11 0.39
CA CYS A 166 -20.78 -9.89 -0.10
C CYS A 166 -20.91 -11.37 0.34
N LEU A 167 -21.11 -11.64 1.63
CA LEU A 167 -21.27 -12.99 2.17
C LEU A 167 -22.51 -13.69 1.62
N ASP A 168 -23.67 -13.02 1.57
CA ASP A 168 -24.91 -13.60 1.08
C ASP A 168 -24.85 -13.98 -0.40
N SER A 169 -23.89 -13.43 -1.15
CA SER A 169 -23.61 -13.80 -2.56
C SER A 169 -22.49 -14.84 -2.71
N GLY A 170 -22.01 -15.43 -1.62
CA GLY A 170 -20.91 -16.40 -1.62
C GLY A 170 -19.52 -15.76 -1.82
N GLY A 171 -19.44 -14.43 -1.67
CA GLY A 171 -18.19 -13.71 -1.78
C GLY A 171 -17.39 -13.68 -0.47
N ARG A 172 -16.16 -13.22 -0.56
CA ARG A 172 -15.24 -13.11 0.57
C ARG A 172 -15.11 -11.66 1.04
N THR A 173 -15.06 -11.46 2.36
CA THR A 173 -14.91 -10.12 2.92
C THR A 173 -13.91 -10.09 4.08
N ILE A 174 -13.26 -8.94 4.27
CA ILE A 174 -12.31 -8.66 5.35
C ILE A 174 -12.83 -7.50 6.19
N ALA A 175 -13.02 -7.74 7.48
CA ALA A 175 -13.41 -6.70 8.43
C ALA A 175 -12.18 -6.17 9.16
N VAL A 176 -11.92 -4.87 9.06
CA VAL A 176 -10.87 -4.21 9.86
C VAL A 176 -11.52 -3.56 11.07
N LEU A 177 -11.05 -3.85 12.29
CA LEU A 177 -11.68 -3.38 13.52
C LEU A 177 -10.87 -2.24 14.18
N GLY A 178 -11.58 -1.38 14.93
CA GLY A 178 -10.97 -0.39 15.84
C GLY A 178 -10.96 -0.85 17.30
N THR A 179 -11.14 -2.16 17.52
CA THR A 179 -11.14 -2.87 18.81
C THR A 179 -10.21 -4.08 18.70
N GLY A 180 -9.97 -4.81 19.77
CA GLY A 180 -9.33 -6.13 19.67
C GLY A 180 -10.14 -7.04 18.73
N VAL A 181 -9.46 -8.01 18.09
CA VAL A 181 -10.09 -8.94 17.15
C VAL A 181 -11.19 -9.80 17.78
N ASP A 182 -11.25 -9.87 19.09
CA ASP A 182 -12.23 -10.62 19.90
C ASP A 182 -13.40 -9.76 20.39
N ILE A 183 -13.37 -8.44 20.17
CA ILE A 183 -14.39 -7.50 20.65
C ILE A 183 -15.27 -7.02 19.51
N VAL A 184 -16.52 -7.42 19.54
CA VAL A 184 -17.52 -7.05 18.52
C VAL A 184 -18.07 -5.64 18.77
N TYR A 185 -17.89 -4.76 17.78
CA TYR A 185 -18.45 -3.42 17.83
C TYR A 185 -18.92 -2.96 16.42
N PRO A 186 -20.17 -2.47 16.26
CA PRO A 186 -21.22 -2.38 17.30
C PRO A 186 -21.79 -3.76 17.70
N PRO A 187 -22.34 -3.92 18.91
CA PRO A 187 -22.84 -5.22 19.38
C PRO A 187 -23.90 -5.88 18.50
N ARG A 188 -24.71 -5.08 17.80
CA ARG A 188 -25.73 -5.58 16.86
C ARG A 188 -25.15 -6.34 15.67
N ASN A 189 -23.87 -6.18 15.36
CA ASN A 189 -23.19 -6.87 14.25
C ASN A 189 -22.60 -8.22 14.69
N LYS A 190 -23.01 -8.79 15.84
CA LYS A 190 -22.44 -10.04 16.36
C LYS A 190 -22.57 -11.21 15.38
N SER A 191 -23.75 -11.43 14.82
CA SER A 191 -23.98 -12.52 13.85
C SER A 191 -23.17 -12.33 12.57
N LEU A 192 -23.03 -11.09 12.11
CA LEU A 192 -22.20 -10.76 10.95
C LEU A 192 -20.70 -11.00 11.25
N TYR A 193 -20.25 -10.61 12.44
CA TYR A 193 -18.89 -10.90 12.89
C TYR A 193 -18.59 -12.40 12.88
N GLU A 194 -19.49 -13.22 13.43
CA GLU A 194 -19.36 -14.68 13.47
C GLU A 194 -19.29 -15.29 12.07
N LYS A 195 -20.11 -14.81 11.13
CA LYS A 195 -20.03 -15.23 9.73
C LYS A 195 -18.71 -14.82 9.08
N ILE A 196 -18.25 -13.58 9.27
CA ILE A 196 -16.96 -13.13 8.72
C ILE A 196 -15.81 -13.95 9.30
N GLN A 197 -15.86 -14.29 10.57
CA GLN A 197 -14.84 -15.15 11.19
C GLN A 197 -14.81 -16.55 10.56
N GLN A 198 -15.94 -17.07 10.12
CA GLN A 198 -16.03 -18.42 9.50
C GLN A 198 -15.65 -18.40 8.01
N GLU A 199 -16.06 -17.40 7.25
CA GLU A 199 -15.99 -17.38 5.78
C GLU A 199 -15.02 -16.33 5.22
N GLY A 200 -14.54 -15.40 6.06
CA GLY A 200 -13.70 -14.27 5.71
C GLY A 200 -12.54 -14.09 6.68
N LEU A 201 -12.14 -12.84 6.88
CA LEU A 201 -11.02 -12.48 7.76
C LEU A 201 -11.37 -11.24 8.58
N ILE A 202 -10.98 -11.23 9.85
CA ILE A 202 -11.07 -10.10 10.75
C ILE A 202 -9.65 -9.64 11.08
N LEU A 203 -9.39 -8.35 10.95
CA LEU A 203 -8.10 -7.73 11.21
C LEU A 203 -8.21 -6.62 12.25
N SER A 204 -7.18 -6.44 13.04
CA SER A 204 -7.04 -5.31 13.94
C SER A 204 -5.58 -4.99 14.25
N GLU A 205 -5.26 -3.73 14.48
CA GLU A 205 -3.96 -3.28 15.01
C GLU A 205 -3.91 -3.40 16.55
N TYR A 206 -5.05 -3.69 17.18
CA TYR A 206 -5.17 -3.71 18.63
C TYR A 206 -5.20 -5.15 19.15
N PRO A 207 -4.47 -5.45 20.26
CA PRO A 207 -4.46 -6.80 20.83
C PRO A 207 -5.82 -7.18 21.39
N SER A 208 -6.02 -8.50 21.58
CA SER A 208 -7.25 -9.06 22.18
C SER A 208 -7.59 -8.37 23.50
N GLY A 209 -8.89 -8.16 23.73
CA GLY A 209 -9.42 -7.48 24.91
C GLY A 209 -9.50 -5.95 24.77
N THR A 210 -8.96 -5.35 23.71
CA THR A 210 -9.01 -3.89 23.54
C THR A 210 -10.44 -3.41 23.28
N GLN A 211 -10.95 -2.58 24.19
CA GLN A 211 -12.30 -2.04 24.14
C GLN A 211 -12.46 -0.90 23.11
N PRO A 212 -13.69 -0.61 22.65
CA PRO A 212 -13.93 0.49 21.72
C PRO A 212 -13.47 1.83 22.28
N ASN A 213 -12.66 2.55 21.49
CA ASN A 213 -12.20 3.90 21.81
C ASN A 213 -12.35 4.80 20.58
N ARG A 214 -12.87 6.02 20.74
CA ARG A 214 -13.16 6.94 19.63
C ARG A 214 -11.96 7.20 18.73
N PRO A 215 -10.75 7.47 19.21
CA PRO A 215 -9.56 7.68 18.37
C PRO A 215 -9.18 6.47 17.50
N HIS A 216 -9.49 5.24 17.94
CA HIS A 216 -9.10 4.04 17.21
C HIS A 216 -9.78 3.93 15.82
N PHE A 217 -11.01 4.44 15.67
CA PHE A 217 -11.75 4.30 14.42
C PHE A 217 -11.14 5.09 13.26
N PRO A 218 -10.78 6.39 13.41
CA PRO A 218 -10.05 7.11 12.38
C PRO A 218 -8.66 6.54 12.10
N GLN A 219 -7.93 6.11 13.15
CA GLN A 219 -6.61 5.50 13.00
C GLN A 219 -6.67 4.19 12.19
N ARG A 220 -7.67 3.35 12.46
CA ARG A 220 -7.92 2.11 11.74
C ARG A 220 -8.19 2.33 10.25
N ASN A 221 -8.82 3.44 9.86
CA ASN A 221 -9.22 3.68 8.46
C ASN A 221 -8.04 3.62 7.49
N ARG A 222 -6.82 3.99 7.92
CA ARG A 222 -5.62 3.85 7.10
C ARG A 222 -5.32 2.40 6.71
N ILE A 223 -5.72 1.44 7.55
CA ILE A 223 -5.56 0.02 7.26
C ILE A 223 -6.57 -0.41 6.19
N ILE A 224 -7.81 0.10 6.23
CA ILE A 224 -8.82 -0.15 5.20
C ILE A 224 -8.33 0.38 3.84
N ALA A 225 -7.88 1.64 3.79
CA ALA A 225 -7.35 2.24 2.57
C ALA A 225 -6.05 1.55 2.10
N GLY A 226 -5.16 1.22 3.04
CA GLY A 226 -3.85 0.63 2.74
C GLY A 226 -3.90 -0.80 2.24
N LEU A 227 -4.88 -1.60 2.66
CA LEU A 227 -5.08 -2.98 2.23
C LEU A 227 -5.59 -3.10 0.78
N THR A 228 -6.12 -2.03 0.21
CA THR A 228 -6.90 -2.09 -1.03
C THR A 228 -6.28 -1.23 -2.13
N ARG A 229 -6.59 -1.54 -3.38
CA ARG A 229 -6.20 -0.73 -4.53
C ARG A 229 -7.18 0.38 -4.82
N ALA A 230 -8.43 0.22 -4.37
CA ALA A 230 -9.49 1.19 -4.57
C ALA A 230 -10.39 1.30 -3.34
N VAL A 231 -10.87 2.51 -3.09
CA VAL A 231 -11.85 2.84 -2.04
C VAL A 231 -13.12 3.35 -2.69
N LEU A 232 -14.23 2.65 -2.44
CA LEU A 232 -15.56 3.01 -2.93
C LEU A 232 -16.34 3.70 -1.81
N VAL A 233 -16.70 4.97 -2.00
CA VAL A 233 -17.52 5.75 -1.06
C VAL A 233 -18.96 5.76 -1.56
N MET A 234 -19.85 5.06 -0.83
CA MET A 234 -21.23 4.85 -1.27
C MET A 234 -22.17 5.99 -0.88
N GLU A 235 -22.13 6.43 0.32
CA GLU A 235 -22.77 7.65 0.83
C GLU A 235 -21.94 8.23 1.96
N ALA A 236 -21.75 9.55 1.94
CA ALA A 236 -21.03 10.27 2.97
C ALA A 236 -21.53 11.71 3.09
N PRO A 237 -22.01 12.17 4.24
CA PRO A 237 -22.19 13.59 4.51
C PRO A 237 -20.83 14.31 4.56
N THR A 238 -20.82 15.63 4.46
CA THR A 238 -19.60 16.46 4.37
C THR A 238 -18.60 16.30 5.51
N LYS A 239 -19.04 15.80 6.66
CA LYS A 239 -18.17 15.53 7.85
C LYS A 239 -18.15 14.04 8.20
N SER A 240 -18.12 13.18 7.21
CA SER A 240 -18.11 11.72 7.41
C SER A 240 -16.70 11.18 7.63
N GLY A 241 -16.58 10.18 8.53
CA GLY A 241 -15.34 9.41 8.68
C GLY A 241 -14.92 8.64 7.41
N ALA A 242 -15.87 8.35 6.51
CA ALA A 242 -15.57 7.72 5.22
C ALA A 242 -14.74 8.63 4.31
N LEU A 243 -14.88 9.97 4.44
CA LEU A 243 -14.07 10.93 3.69
C LEU A 243 -12.59 10.89 4.15
N ILE A 244 -12.34 10.62 5.44
CA ILE A 244 -10.98 10.42 5.95
C ILE A 244 -10.34 9.20 5.26
N THR A 245 -11.10 8.11 5.10
CA THR A 245 -10.62 6.91 4.39
C THR A 245 -10.31 7.21 2.92
N ALA A 246 -11.15 8.00 2.25
CA ALA A 246 -10.92 8.42 0.86
C ALA A 246 -9.68 9.34 0.73
N GLU A 247 -9.48 10.24 1.68
CA GLU A 247 -8.31 11.13 1.73
C GLU A 247 -7.02 10.32 1.90
N GLN A 248 -7.00 9.39 2.86
CA GLN A 248 -5.89 8.46 3.07
C GLN A 248 -5.64 7.57 1.82
N ALA A 249 -6.69 7.13 1.13
CA ALA A 249 -6.56 6.39 -0.12
C ALA A 249 -5.79 7.20 -1.18
N ASN A 250 -6.16 8.46 -1.38
CA ASN A 250 -5.45 9.36 -2.29
C ASN A 250 -3.98 9.56 -1.88
N GLU A 251 -3.71 9.77 -0.58
CA GLU A 251 -2.34 9.90 -0.05
C GLU A 251 -1.50 8.63 -0.30
N PHE A 252 -2.12 7.45 -0.32
CA PHE A 252 -1.46 6.17 -0.56
C PHE A 252 -1.42 5.79 -2.05
N GLY A 253 -1.87 6.66 -2.95
CA GLY A 253 -1.94 6.38 -4.39
C GLY A 253 -2.95 5.28 -4.73
N ARG A 254 -4.05 5.19 -3.98
CA ARG A 254 -5.17 4.28 -4.24
C ARG A 254 -6.28 5.03 -4.96
N ASP A 255 -6.96 4.36 -5.88
CA ASP A 255 -8.08 4.98 -6.59
C ASP A 255 -9.27 5.22 -5.66
N VAL A 256 -9.94 6.34 -5.83
CA VAL A 256 -11.16 6.68 -5.10
C VAL A 256 -12.33 6.75 -6.05
N TYR A 257 -13.37 5.98 -5.75
CA TYR A 257 -14.64 5.95 -6.47
C TYR A 257 -15.74 6.47 -5.56
N ALA A 258 -16.65 7.27 -6.10
CA ALA A 258 -17.78 7.80 -5.35
C ALA A 258 -19.10 7.54 -6.07
N LEU A 259 -20.10 7.06 -5.31
CA LEU A 259 -21.45 6.93 -5.82
C LEU A 259 -22.09 8.33 -5.91
N PRO A 260 -22.56 8.77 -7.09
CA PRO A 260 -23.26 10.04 -7.21
C PRO A 260 -24.62 9.98 -6.53
N GLY A 261 -25.13 11.11 -6.10
CA GLY A 261 -26.46 11.22 -5.50
C GLY A 261 -27.04 12.60 -5.71
N SER A 262 -28.28 12.82 -5.22
CA SER A 262 -28.96 14.10 -5.33
C SER A 262 -28.28 15.18 -4.49
N LEU A 263 -28.27 16.43 -4.97
CA LEU A 263 -27.86 17.61 -4.21
C LEU A 263 -28.74 17.85 -2.98
N ASP A 264 -30.01 17.42 -3.03
CA ASP A 264 -30.94 17.54 -1.91
C ASP A 264 -30.70 16.50 -0.81
N ASN A 265 -29.90 15.45 -1.10
CA ASN A 265 -29.58 14.44 -0.11
C ASN A 265 -28.29 14.79 0.63
N HIS A 266 -28.42 15.18 1.89
CA HIS A 266 -27.26 15.50 2.76
C HIS A 266 -26.19 14.39 2.77
N ASN A 267 -26.58 13.12 2.70
CA ASN A 267 -25.65 11.97 2.67
C ASN A 267 -24.88 11.85 1.34
N SER A 268 -25.29 12.55 0.29
CA SER A 268 -24.56 12.55 -1.00
C SER A 268 -23.51 13.65 -1.12
N LEU A 269 -23.59 14.69 -0.29
CA LEU A 269 -22.76 15.91 -0.44
C LEU A 269 -21.25 15.62 -0.33
N GLY A 270 -20.85 14.68 0.53
CA GLY A 270 -19.46 14.28 0.63
C GLY A 270 -18.96 13.53 -0.62
N CYS A 271 -19.78 12.63 -1.18
CA CYS A 271 -19.48 11.94 -2.44
C CYS A 271 -19.37 12.93 -3.61
N LEU A 272 -20.29 13.89 -3.71
CA LEU A 272 -20.23 14.97 -4.71
C LEU A 272 -18.97 15.82 -4.55
N GLY A 273 -18.56 16.09 -3.30
CA GLY A 273 -17.31 16.77 -2.99
C GLY A 273 -16.06 15.97 -3.41
N LEU A 274 -16.08 14.64 -3.31
CA LEU A 274 -15.00 13.78 -3.82
C LEU A 274 -14.95 13.81 -5.34
N LEU A 275 -16.10 13.70 -6.01
CA LEU A 275 -16.20 13.78 -7.47
C LEU A 275 -15.67 15.12 -8.02
N SER A 276 -15.99 16.23 -7.35
CA SER A 276 -15.47 17.55 -7.75
C SER A 276 -13.96 17.69 -7.56
N LYS A 277 -13.34 16.83 -6.76
CA LYS A 277 -11.88 16.76 -6.53
C LYS A 277 -11.18 15.70 -7.39
N GLY A 278 -11.88 15.08 -8.33
CA GLY A 278 -11.30 14.13 -9.26
C GLY A 278 -11.49 12.65 -8.90
N ALA A 279 -12.28 12.31 -7.89
CA ALA A 279 -12.65 10.91 -7.66
C ALA A 279 -13.45 10.35 -8.85
N HIS A 280 -13.30 9.06 -9.14
CA HIS A 280 -14.01 8.39 -10.21
C HIS A 280 -15.50 8.24 -9.87
N ILE A 281 -16.37 8.52 -10.83
CA ILE A 281 -17.81 8.36 -10.65
C ILE A 281 -18.22 6.90 -10.85
N ILE A 282 -19.10 6.38 -9.99
CA ILE A 282 -19.75 5.09 -10.18
C ILE A 282 -21.06 5.30 -10.95
N LEU A 283 -21.07 4.93 -12.23
CA LEU A 283 -22.27 5.08 -13.09
C LEU A 283 -23.15 3.83 -13.09
N SER A 284 -22.53 2.64 -13.03
CA SER A 284 -23.20 1.34 -12.96
C SER A 284 -22.24 0.30 -12.39
N GLU A 285 -22.75 -0.91 -12.08
CA GLU A 285 -21.92 -2.05 -11.69
C GLU A 285 -20.91 -2.43 -12.77
N GLU A 286 -21.36 -2.49 -14.02
CA GLU A 286 -20.54 -2.85 -15.19
C GLU A 286 -19.45 -1.81 -15.45
N HIS A 287 -19.80 -0.52 -15.41
CA HIS A 287 -18.84 0.56 -15.52
C HIS A 287 -17.75 0.48 -14.45
N LEU A 288 -18.14 0.27 -13.20
CA LEU A 288 -17.19 0.12 -12.08
C LEU A 288 -16.26 -1.09 -12.29
N LEU A 289 -16.82 -2.25 -12.66
CA LEU A 289 -16.03 -3.46 -12.89
C LEU A 289 -15.03 -3.29 -14.05
N ASN A 290 -15.42 -2.60 -15.12
CA ASN A 290 -14.54 -2.28 -16.22
C ASN A 290 -13.38 -1.37 -15.77
N MET A 291 -13.67 -0.36 -14.96
CA MET A 291 -12.65 0.53 -14.39
C MET A 291 -11.70 -0.22 -13.45
N LEU A 292 -12.21 -1.08 -12.59
CA LEU A 292 -11.41 -1.90 -11.65
C LEU A 292 -10.59 -2.99 -12.38
N GLY A 293 -11.09 -3.54 -13.49
CA GLY A 293 -10.42 -4.57 -14.29
C GLY A 293 -9.19 -4.06 -15.06
N VAL A 294 -9.09 -2.75 -15.28
CA VAL A 294 -7.91 -2.10 -15.89
C VAL A 294 -6.78 -1.86 -14.87
N MET A 295 -7.04 -2.03 -13.57
CA MET A 295 -5.99 -1.89 -12.57
C MET A 295 -4.87 -2.89 -12.82
N PRO A 296 -3.59 -2.43 -12.92
CA PRO A 296 -2.49 -3.35 -13.12
C PRO A 296 -2.42 -4.34 -11.95
N VAL A 297 -2.42 -5.62 -12.27
CA VAL A 297 -2.03 -6.65 -11.30
C VAL A 297 -0.58 -6.34 -10.98
N LYS A 298 -0.26 -6.01 -9.74
CA LYS A 298 1.14 -5.81 -9.34
C LYS A 298 1.91 -7.08 -9.66
N ASP A 299 2.97 -6.94 -10.47
CA ASP A 299 3.85 -8.05 -10.79
C ASP A 299 4.35 -8.69 -9.49
N THR A 300 3.97 -9.92 -9.31
CA THR A 300 4.40 -10.77 -8.21
C THR A 300 5.88 -11.05 -8.37
N GLY A 301 6.72 -10.32 -7.65
CA GLY A 301 8.07 -10.79 -7.33
C GLY A 301 9.14 -10.76 -8.44
N GLY A 302 8.79 -10.58 -9.71
CA GLY A 302 9.76 -10.61 -10.81
C GLY A 302 10.77 -9.45 -10.80
N GLN A 303 10.35 -8.26 -10.42
CA GLN A 303 11.25 -7.10 -10.37
C GLN A 303 12.20 -7.09 -9.17
N LEU A 304 11.80 -7.64 -8.02
CA LEU A 304 12.69 -7.73 -6.86
C LEU A 304 13.74 -8.83 -7.00
N SER A 305 13.47 -9.90 -7.78
CA SER A 305 14.45 -10.93 -8.09
C SER A 305 15.54 -10.45 -9.06
N LEU A 306 15.21 -9.59 -10.01
CA LEU A 306 16.20 -8.97 -10.91
C LEU A 306 17.23 -8.12 -10.14
N PHE A 307 16.81 -7.32 -9.19
CA PHE A 307 17.73 -6.55 -8.34
C PHE A 307 18.54 -7.42 -7.35
N ALA A 308 17.95 -8.53 -6.88
CA ALA A 308 18.66 -9.48 -6.01
C ALA A 308 19.68 -10.33 -6.79
N GLU A 309 19.35 -10.75 -8.02
CA GLU A 309 20.28 -11.49 -8.89
C GLU A 309 21.42 -10.62 -9.41
N GLU A 310 21.21 -9.35 -9.72
CA GLU A 310 22.27 -8.42 -10.07
C GLU A 310 23.24 -8.18 -8.90
N LYS A 311 22.73 -7.99 -7.67
CA LYS A 311 23.61 -7.90 -6.49
C LYS A 311 24.41 -9.18 -6.25
N GLN A 312 23.84 -10.37 -6.46
CA GLN A 312 24.59 -11.63 -6.33
C GLN A 312 25.59 -11.84 -7.44
N LYS A 313 25.29 -11.46 -8.69
CA LYS A 313 26.24 -11.51 -9.81
C LYS A 313 27.39 -10.52 -9.64
N THR A 314 27.11 -9.33 -9.11
CA THR A 314 28.14 -8.31 -8.83
C THR A 314 29.09 -8.77 -7.72
N ILE A 315 28.57 -9.38 -6.65
CA ILE A 315 29.37 -9.92 -5.54
C ILE A 315 30.20 -11.16 -5.97
N SER A 316 29.65 -12.01 -6.84
CA SER A 316 30.36 -13.18 -7.37
C SER A 316 31.46 -12.82 -8.36
N ASN A 317 31.27 -11.75 -9.14
CA ASN A 317 32.27 -11.23 -10.06
C ASN A 317 33.40 -10.47 -9.33
N LEU A 318 33.12 -9.77 -8.23
CA LEU A 318 34.13 -9.12 -7.38
C LEU A 318 35.00 -10.14 -6.64
N LYS A 319 34.52 -11.34 -6.34
CA LYS A 319 35.31 -12.42 -5.73
C LYS A 319 36.19 -13.22 -6.71
N ARG A 320 35.97 -13.10 -8.03
CA ARG A 320 36.77 -13.77 -9.06
C ARG A 320 37.94 -12.94 -9.59
N ASN A 321 37.96 -11.63 -9.37
CA ASN A 321 38.98 -10.72 -9.91
C ASN A 321 39.96 -10.14 -8.86
N SER A 322 40.09 -10.75 -7.68
CA SER A 322 41.13 -10.41 -6.73
C SER A 322 42.40 -11.29 -6.95
N GLY A 323 43.08 -11.05 -8.03
CA GLY A 323 44.38 -11.60 -8.36
C GLY A 323 45.26 -10.53 -8.98
N VAL A 324 45.98 -9.84 -8.12
CA VAL A 324 47.29 -9.14 -8.34
C VAL A 324 47.53 -8.35 -9.63
N ALA A 325 47.66 -7.02 -9.53
CA ALA A 325 48.88 -6.26 -9.81
C ALA A 325 48.64 -4.74 -9.67
N ASP A 326 49.49 -4.11 -8.88
CA ASP A 326 49.68 -2.65 -8.83
C ASP A 326 50.00 -2.06 -10.19
N ILE A 327 49.38 -0.91 -10.52
CA ILE A 327 50.06 0.23 -11.18
C ILE A 327 49.19 1.49 -10.99
N ARG A 328 49.86 2.57 -10.59
CA ARG A 328 49.35 3.92 -10.32
C ARG A 328 49.01 4.69 -11.60
N ILE A 329 48.17 5.74 -11.38
CA ILE A 329 48.15 7.08 -12.00
C ILE A 329 47.01 7.36 -12.99
N GLY A 330 46.25 8.44 -12.68
CA GLY A 330 45.78 9.41 -13.66
C GLY A 330 44.29 9.66 -13.75
N SER A 331 43.88 10.80 -13.19
CA SER A 331 42.69 11.61 -13.44
C SER A 331 41.97 11.40 -14.79
N GLY A 332 40.61 11.25 -14.75
CA GLY A 332 39.78 11.31 -15.96
C GLY A 332 38.32 10.99 -15.75
N GLU A 333 37.60 11.89 -15.08
CA GLU A 333 36.13 11.93 -15.11
C GLU A 333 35.66 12.41 -16.49
N THR A 334 35.48 11.54 -17.45
CA THR A 334 34.68 11.87 -18.66
C THR A 334 34.41 10.67 -19.58
N VAL A 335 34.85 9.45 -19.29
CA VAL A 335 34.76 8.32 -20.23
C VAL A 335 33.57 7.36 -19.92
N SER A 336 33.00 7.42 -18.72
CA SER A 336 31.96 6.44 -18.32
C SER A 336 30.51 6.73 -18.79
N LYS A 337 30.23 7.93 -19.33
CA LYS A 337 28.86 8.27 -19.83
C LYS A 337 28.62 7.89 -21.29
N VAL A 338 29.66 7.79 -22.11
CA VAL A 338 29.53 7.51 -23.55
C VAL A 338 29.36 6.00 -23.83
N GLU A 339 30.02 5.15 -23.04
CA GLU A 339 29.89 3.69 -23.23
C GLU A 339 28.58 3.11 -22.75
N ASN A 340 27.91 3.68 -21.73
CA ASN A 340 26.60 3.23 -21.27
C ASN A 340 25.47 3.57 -22.24
N ASN A 341 25.57 4.63 -23.03
CA ASN A 341 24.56 5.01 -24.02
C ASN A 341 24.58 4.09 -25.26
N LEU A 342 25.76 3.65 -25.71
CA LEU A 342 25.90 2.77 -26.87
C LEU A 342 25.35 1.34 -26.64
N VAL A 343 25.40 0.85 -25.41
CA VAL A 343 24.86 -0.49 -25.04
C VAL A 343 23.35 -0.44 -24.85
N ALA A 344 22.79 0.69 -24.42
CA ALA A 344 21.35 0.85 -24.26
C ALA A 344 20.62 0.97 -25.61
N GLU A 345 21.24 1.58 -26.62
CA GLU A 345 20.65 1.72 -27.96
C GLU A 345 20.53 0.37 -28.72
N SER A 346 21.33 -0.62 -28.38
CA SER A 346 21.34 -1.93 -29.08
C SER A 346 20.20 -2.87 -28.64
N ASN A 347 19.44 -2.54 -27.60
CA ASN A 347 18.39 -3.40 -27.02
C ASN A 347 16.96 -2.80 -27.10
N LEU A 348 16.75 -1.78 -27.95
CA LEU A 348 15.45 -1.16 -28.13
C LEU A 348 14.54 -2.02 -29.03
N THR A 349 13.24 -2.10 -28.67
CA THR A 349 12.24 -2.68 -29.60
C THR A 349 12.14 -1.80 -30.85
N PRO A 350 11.64 -2.33 -31.98
CA PRO A 350 11.53 -1.57 -33.23
C PRO A 350 10.80 -0.24 -33.08
N GLU A 351 9.73 -0.19 -32.28
CA GLU A 351 8.93 1.00 -32.03
C GLU A 351 9.68 2.02 -31.17
N LEU A 352 10.39 1.57 -30.12
CA LEU A 352 11.24 2.42 -29.29
C LEU A 352 12.39 3.04 -30.09
N ALA A 353 13.03 2.24 -30.93
CA ALA A 353 14.09 2.71 -31.80
C ALA A 353 13.58 3.76 -32.80
N GLN A 354 12.39 3.55 -33.37
CA GLN A 354 11.74 4.48 -34.32
C GLN A 354 11.45 5.84 -33.66
N VAL A 355 10.87 5.86 -32.45
CA VAL A 355 10.65 7.10 -31.70
C VAL A 355 11.96 7.75 -31.28
N PHE A 356 12.92 6.96 -30.80
CA PHE A 356 14.22 7.48 -30.38
C PHE A 356 15.01 8.13 -31.54
N GLN A 357 14.92 7.60 -32.76
CA GLN A 357 15.56 8.18 -33.95
C GLN A 357 14.98 9.54 -34.36
N THR A 358 13.72 9.83 -34.05
CA THR A 358 13.13 11.15 -34.33
C THR A 358 13.59 12.24 -33.36
N LEU A 359 14.21 11.85 -32.25
CA LEU A 359 14.70 12.77 -31.21
C LEU A 359 16.16 13.15 -31.46
N GLY A 360 16.46 14.42 -31.22
CA GLY A 360 17.83 14.98 -31.19
C GLY A 360 18.18 15.49 -29.78
N TYR A 361 19.32 16.13 -29.67
CA TYR A 361 19.73 16.85 -28.43
C TYR A 361 18.99 18.18 -28.26
N GLU A 362 18.35 18.70 -29.31
CA GLU A 362 17.46 19.86 -29.24
C GLU A 362 16.03 19.43 -28.85
N ALA A 363 15.33 20.31 -28.14
CA ALA A 363 13.97 20.07 -27.71
C ALA A 363 13.01 19.99 -28.88
N LYS A 364 12.24 18.89 -28.98
CA LYS A 364 11.26 18.65 -30.03
C LYS A 364 9.86 18.47 -29.40
N SER A 365 8.83 19.07 -30.02
CA SER A 365 7.45 18.96 -29.53
C SER A 365 6.88 17.55 -29.73
N PHE A 366 5.96 17.16 -28.86
CA PHE A 366 5.26 15.87 -28.95
C PHE A 366 4.59 15.65 -30.31
N ASP A 367 3.93 16.68 -30.84
CA ASP A 367 3.25 16.62 -32.14
C ASP A 367 4.23 16.38 -33.30
N SER A 368 5.41 17.02 -33.25
CA SER A 368 6.45 16.78 -34.26
C SER A 368 7.00 15.35 -34.22
N ILE A 369 7.12 14.78 -33.02
CA ILE A 369 7.58 13.38 -32.84
C ILE A 369 6.53 12.40 -33.42
N ILE A 370 5.24 12.63 -33.21
CA ILE A 370 4.16 11.84 -33.79
C ILE A 370 4.22 11.90 -35.31
N GLN A 371 4.34 13.10 -35.88
CA GLN A 371 4.35 13.29 -37.31
C GLN A 371 5.58 12.63 -37.98
N GLU A 372 6.75 12.73 -37.37
CA GLU A 372 7.98 12.16 -37.92
C GLU A 372 8.09 10.65 -37.67
N SER A 373 7.60 10.15 -36.55
CA SER A 373 7.63 8.70 -36.28
C SER A 373 6.58 7.93 -37.08
N GLY A 374 5.49 8.60 -37.50
CA GLY A 374 4.37 7.95 -38.19
C GLY A 374 3.58 6.94 -37.36
N LEU A 375 3.81 6.90 -36.05
CA LEU A 375 3.17 5.97 -35.14
C LEU A 375 1.90 6.59 -34.50
N ALA A 376 0.99 5.75 -34.02
CA ALA A 376 -0.21 6.18 -33.32
C ALA A 376 0.14 6.93 -32.03
N ILE A 377 -0.63 7.99 -31.69
CA ILE A 377 -0.41 8.88 -30.54
C ILE A 377 -0.16 8.11 -29.22
N GLY A 378 -0.99 7.09 -28.92
CA GLY A 378 -0.85 6.28 -27.72
C GLY A 378 0.46 5.47 -27.67
N LEU A 379 0.94 5.00 -28.82
CA LEU A 379 2.18 4.26 -28.92
C LEU A 379 3.40 5.18 -28.75
N VAL A 380 3.39 6.37 -29.35
CA VAL A 380 4.44 7.37 -29.17
C VAL A 380 4.54 7.81 -27.72
N SER A 381 3.42 8.05 -27.05
CA SER A 381 3.37 8.41 -25.63
C SER A 381 3.98 7.31 -24.76
N SER A 382 3.64 6.04 -25.00
CA SER A 382 4.19 4.89 -24.29
C SER A 382 5.70 4.74 -24.53
N CYS A 383 6.14 4.89 -25.78
CA CYS A 383 7.57 4.81 -26.12
C CYS A 383 8.40 5.93 -25.48
N LEU A 384 7.90 7.17 -25.46
CA LEU A 384 8.59 8.31 -24.81
C LEU A 384 8.74 8.09 -23.31
N LEU A 385 7.68 7.61 -22.64
CA LEU A 385 7.75 7.27 -21.22
C LEU A 385 8.78 6.16 -20.94
N GLN A 386 8.83 5.12 -21.76
CA GLN A 386 9.82 4.06 -21.61
C GLN A 386 11.25 4.55 -21.85
N LEU A 387 11.47 5.39 -22.88
CA LEU A 387 12.77 5.99 -23.16
C LEU A 387 13.23 6.94 -22.03
N GLU A 388 12.30 7.64 -21.40
CA GLU A 388 12.56 8.49 -20.24
C GLU A 388 12.95 7.65 -19.00
N LEU A 389 12.22 6.56 -18.73
CA LEU A 389 12.54 5.61 -17.66
C LEU A 389 13.92 4.93 -17.88
N MET A 390 14.31 4.74 -19.13
CA MET A 390 15.66 4.24 -19.49
C MET A 390 16.75 5.32 -19.41
N GLY A 391 16.39 6.58 -19.13
CA GLY A 391 17.34 7.71 -19.05
C GLY A 391 17.90 8.15 -20.41
N LEU A 392 17.30 7.72 -21.52
CA LEU A 392 17.72 8.05 -22.88
C LEU A 392 17.09 9.34 -23.40
N VAL A 393 15.95 9.74 -22.81
CA VAL A 393 15.17 10.92 -23.17
C VAL A 393 14.78 11.67 -21.92
N SER A 394 14.71 13.00 -21.98
CA SER A 394 14.15 13.84 -20.91
C SER A 394 13.00 14.68 -21.41
N GLN A 395 11.91 14.75 -20.64
CA GLN A 395 10.77 15.62 -20.87
C GLN A 395 11.10 17.04 -20.37
N LEU A 396 10.72 18.04 -21.15
CA LEU A 396 10.84 19.47 -20.84
C LEU A 396 9.44 20.11 -20.71
N PRO A 397 9.31 21.26 -20.02
CA PRO A 397 8.03 21.97 -19.95
C PRO A 397 7.43 22.25 -21.33
N GLY A 398 6.10 22.10 -21.47
CA GLY A 398 5.39 22.30 -22.73
C GLY A 398 5.35 21.07 -23.64
N MET A 399 5.43 19.85 -23.08
CA MET A 399 5.40 18.57 -23.82
C MET A 399 6.47 18.51 -24.92
N GLN A 400 7.68 18.93 -24.58
CA GLN A 400 8.86 18.82 -25.42
C GLN A 400 9.78 17.72 -24.88
N TYR A 401 10.50 17.05 -25.77
CA TYR A 401 11.39 15.94 -25.46
C TYR A 401 12.74 16.10 -26.17
N ARG A 402 13.82 15.66 -25.52
CA ARG A 402 15.15 15.62 -26.10
C ARG A 402 15.91 14.39 -25.64
N ARG A 403 16.97 14.00 -26.36
CA ARG A 403 17.91 12.98 -25.89
C ARG A 403 18.70 13.48 -24.67
N CYS A 404 19.01 12.59 -23.75
CA CYS A 404 19.83 12.86 -22.59
C CYS A 404 21.32 12.88 -22.92
#